data_511de7597ec50583761b3bbf2db46bcf
#
_entry.id   511de7597ec50583761b3bbf2db46bcf
#
_cell.length_a   1.000
_cell.length_b   1.000
_cell.length_c   1.000
_cell.angle_alpha   90.00
_cell.angle_beta   90.00
_cell.angle_gamma   90.00
#
_symmetry.space_group_name_H-M   'P 1'
#
loop_
_entity.id
_entity.type
_entity.pdbx_description
1 polymer ?
#
loop_
_entity_poly.entity_id
_entity_poly.type
_entity_poly.pdbx_seq_one_letter_code
_entity_poly.pdbx_strand_id
1 'polypeptide(L)'
;MFKRKFTVVTQLHEKNNQEIIDYINSSRGVYAKALRETFHVIKNSEAFDKSTYNSELQRKYGILKRTANSIIADAQGRLNALKELKIYEQKQLESKIKALEEYIQELQAEKADNCTMLRAGISVNLTKHCNLRRKLVAKMSKLNRMKQRLANLQYQIQTGHYKFCFGTKKLLNSDKQAFIDQRDSQLSFVGSKSEPACNQMLQLQFNSKNNQFELKLRKDIGGFKTVDDKYLYGRVYFNNHQDKIKQILQNKNSPLSFKIIKRKGRMYLYCTFEIQAELSEFQTRPSHGTIGLDFNKGFVTLSETNRYGHLIQTQFLPYRFKAGHQTDTDLQHIAKHVVELARATGKDVCVENLDFKTKKSKTQSKKDRKSNEMLHSLSYRTFINAIEQCAYRHLVYVRRVDPAWTSWLAKQLYCPTMMLNIHVGASYVIARRGQGFKDAVN
;
A
#
# COMPACT_ATOMS: atom_id res chain seq x y z
N MET A 1 1.18 -3.87 22.12
CA MET A 1 -0.08 -4.18 21.41
C MET A 1 0.07 -3.87 19.92
N PHE A 2 0.01 -4.87 19.05
CA PHE A 2 0.08 -4.70 17.60
C PHE A 2 -1.33 -4.60 17.03
N LYS A 3 -1.56 -3.61 16.15
CA LYS A 3 -2.83 -3.39 15.49
C LYS A 3 -2.65 -3.49 14.00
N ARG A 4 -3.45 -4.31 13.34
CA ARG A 4 -3.44 -4.42 11.88
C ARG A 4 -4.84 -4.46 11.32
N LYS A 5 -5.08 -3.67 10.27
CA LYS A 5 -6.33 -3.70 9.52
C LYS A 5 -6.28 -4.76 8.43
N PHE A 6 -7.33 -5.55 8.36
CA PHE A 6 -7.55 -6.56 7.31
C PHE A 6 -8.79 -6.19 6.51
N THR A 7 -8.73 -6.46 5.23
CA THR A 7 -9.89 -6.33 4.34
C THR A 7 -10.06 -7.65 3.60
N VAL A 8 -11.21 -8.26 3.78
CA VAL A 8 -11.62 -9.44 3.03
C VAL A 8 -12.66 -9.06 2.00
N VAL A 9 -12.67 -9.77 0.88
CA VAL A 9 -13.52 -9.46 -0.26
C VAL A 9 -14.31 -10.69 -0.65
N THR A 10 -15.60 -10.49 -0.94
CA THR A 10 -16.45 -11.50 -1.54
C THR A 10 -17.31 -10.90 -2.64
N GLN A 11 -17.74 -11.70 -3.61
CA GLN A 11 -18.68 -11.27 -4.63
C GLN A 11 -20.12 -11.40 -4.10
N LEU A 12 -20.95 -10.40 -4.38
CA LEU A 12 -22.39 -10.49 -4.20
C LEU A 12 -22.96 -11.19 -5.43
N HIS A 13 -23.29 -12.47 -5.29
CA HIS A 13 -23.92 -13.26 -6.35
C HIS A 13 -25.41 -12.93 -6.47
N GLU A 14 -25.90 -12.69 -7.69
CA GLU A 14 -27.29 -12.31 -7.98
C GLU A 14 -28.30 -13.30 -7.39
N LYS A 15 -28.04 -14.60 -7.51
CA LYS A 15 -28.91 -15.67 -6.98
C LYS A 15 -29.34 -15.45 -5.51
N ASN A 16 -28.49 -14.84 -4.69
CA ASN A 16 -28.72 -14.67 -3.25
C ASN A 16 -28.84 -13.21 -2.80
N ASN A 17 -28.60 -12.23 -3.69
CA ASN A 17 -28.46 -10.83 -3.30
C ASN A 17 -29.07 -9.87 -4.34
N GLN A 18 -30.02 -10.31 -5.17
CA GLN A 18 -30.57 -9.48 -6.26
C GLN A 18 -31.12 -8.16 -5.74
N GLU A 19 -31.98 -8.20 -4.73
CA GLU A 19 -32.60 -6.98 -4.15
C GLU A 19 -31.54 -6.00 -3.59
N ILE A 20 -30.49 -6.52 -2.97
CA ILE A 20 -29.38 -5.71 -2.48
C ILE A 20 -28.64 -5.07 -3.66
N ILE A 21 -28.40 -5.82 -4.72
CA ILE A 21 -27.71 -5.34 -5.94
C ILE A 21 -28.53 -4.22 -6.60
N ASP A 22 -29.84 -4.39 -6.72
CA ASP A 22 -30.76 -3.42 -7.31
C ASP A 22 -30.81 -2.13 -6.48
N TYR A 23 -30.93 -2.27 -5.17
CA TYR A 23 -30.88 -1.14 -4.25
C TYR A 23 -29.53 -0.38 -4.34
N ILE A 24 -28.40 -1.07 -4.39
CA ILE A 24 -27.10 -0.44 -4.54
C ILE A 24 -26.98 0.28 -5.90
N ASN A 25 -27.48 -0.32 -6.98
CA ASN A 25 -27.46 0.32 -8.30
C ASN A 25 -28.25 1.63 -8.35
N SER A 26 -29.41 1.70 -7.66
CA SER A 26 -30.24 2.89 -7.57
C SER A 26 -29.63 3.97 -6.63
N SER A 27 -28.99 3.54 -5.54
CA SER A 27 -28.51 4.42 -4.47
C SER A 27 -27.11 5.02 -4.74
N ARG A 28 -26.26 4.32 -5.50
CA ARG A 28 -24.85 4.71 -5.70
C ARG A 28 -24.66 6.12 -6.29
N GLY A 29 -25.56 6.57 -7.17
CA GLY A 29 -25.49 7.88 -7.79
C GLY A 29 -25.69 9.01 -6.77
N VAL A 30 -26.68 8.85 -5.88
CA VAL A 30 -26.95 9.81 -4.79
C VAL A 30 -25.80 9.86 -3.81
N TYR A 31 -25.30 8.69 -3.37
CA TYR A 31 -24.12 8.59 -2.50
C TYR A 31 -22.91 9.30 -3.11
N ALA A 32 -22.60 9.03 -4.36
CA ALA A 32 -21.47 9.62 -5.06
C ALA A 32 -21.62 11.16 -5.25
N LYS A 33 -22.85 11.67 -5.45
CA LYS A 33 -23.11 13.10 -5.51
C LYS A 33 -22.86 13.75 -4.14
N ALA A 34 -23.41 13.19 -3.08
CA ALA A 34 -23.22 13.66 -1.71
C ALA A 34 -21.72 13.62 -1.30
N LEU A 35 -20.99 12.56 -1.67
CA LEU A 35 -19.57 12.44 -1.41
C LEU A 35 -18.72 13.52 -2.09
N ARG A 36 -19.01 13.83 -3.35
CA ARG A 36 -18.31 14.91 -4.09
C ARG A 36 -18.56 16.28 -3.47
N GLU A 37 -19.79 16.55 -3.11
CA GLU A 37 -20.16 17.81 -2.44
C GLU A 37 -19.46 17.91 -1.09
N THR A 38 -19.55 16.87 -0.27
CA THR A 38 -18.86 16.80 1.03
C THR A 38 -17.36 17.02 0.90
N PHE A 39 -16.73 16.39 -0.09
CA PHE A 39 -15.30 16.59 -0.36
C PHE A 39 -15.00 18.07 -0.68
N HIS A 40 -15.85 18.73 -1.46
CA HIS A 40 -15.70 20.13 -1.81
C HIS A 40 -15.85 21.06 -0.59
N VAL A 41 -16.85 20.79 0.25
CA VAL A 41 -17.08 21.55 1.49
C VAL A 41 -15.90 21.40 2.44
N ILE A 42 -15.48 20.17 2.74
CA ILE A 42 -14.34 19.94 3.65
C ILE A 42 -13.05 20.55 3.12
N LYS A 43 -12.83 20.48 1.80
CA LYS A 43 -11.64 21.02 1.16
C LYS A 43 -11.54 22.55 1.28
N ASN A 44 -12.68 23.25 1.16
CA ASN A 44 -12.75 24.72 1.09
C ASN A 44 -13.05 25.38 2.44
N SER A 45 -13.35 24.60 3.48
CA SER A 45 -13.66 25.09 4.81
C SER A 45 -12.38 25.26 5.64
N GLU A 46 -12.20 26.40 6.26
CA GLU A 46 -11.14 26.65 7.25
C GLU A 46 -11.43 25.94 8.58
N ALA A 47 -12.70 25.96 9.01
CA ALA A 47 -13.19 25.27 10.19
C ALA A 47 -14.41 24.41 9.81
N PHE A 48 -14.20 23.09 9.66
CA PHE A 48 -15.26 22.15 9.30
C PHE A 48 -15.96 21.60 10.54
N ASP A 49 -17.21 22.01 10.76
CA ASP A 49 -18.06 21.41 11.78
C ASP A 49 -18.78 20.18 11.23
N LYS A 50 -18.32 19.02 11.70
CA LYS A 50 -18.86 17.73 11.30
C LYS A 50 -20.31 17.52 11.73
N SER A 51 -20.72 18.06 12.88
CA SER A 51 -22.06 17.82 13.44
C SER A 51 -23.11 18.55 12.65
N THR A 52 -22.92 19.84 12.45
CA THR A 52 -23.83 20.71 11.67
C THR A 52 -23.94 20.20 10.23
N TYR A 53 -22.80 19.92 9.58
CA TYR A 53 -22.80 19.43 8.21
C TYR A 53 -23.43 18.04 8.05
N ASN A 54 -23.32 17.17 9.05
CA ASN A 54 -24.03 15.89 9.04
C ASN A 54 -25.56 16.10 8.97
N SER A 55 -26.10 17.03 9.76
CA SER A 55 -27.52 17.35 9.75
C SER A 55 -27.98 17.94 8.42
N GLU A 56 -27.15 18.77 7.78
CA GLU A 56 -27.41 19.30 6.43
C GLU A 56 -27.47 18.20 5.38
N LEU A 57 -26.52 17.25 5.40
CA LEU A 57 -26.53 16.12 4.49
C LEU A 57 -27.78 15.25 4.66
N GLN A 58 -28.20 14.99 5.90
CA GLN A 58 -29.43 14.26 6.17
C GLN A 58 -30.64 14.90 5.52
N ARG A 59 -30.80 16.21 5.74
CA ARG A 59 -31.93 16.98 5.19
C ARG A 59 -31.89 17.05 3.66
N LYS A 60 -30.71 17.32 3.09
CA LYS A 60 -30.52 17.51 1.64
C LYS A 60 -30.72 16.27 0.81
N TYR A 61 -30.24 15.14 1.30
CA TYR A 61 -30.21 13.86 0.57
C TYR A 61 -31.22 12.84 1.09
N GLY A 62 -31.97 13.13 2.15
CA GLY A 62 -32.91 12.20 2.77
C GLY A 62 -32.21 10.96 3.33
N ILE A 63 -31.00 11.10 3.89
CA ILE A 63 -30.18 10.00 4.37
C ILE A 63 -30.08 9.97 5.90
N LEU A 64 -29.78 8.79 6.44
CA LEU A 64 -29.60 8.63 7.88
C LEU A 64 -28.27 9.20 8.37
N LYS A 65 -28.23 9.57 9.63
CA LYS A 65 -27.03 10.08 10.32
C LYS A 65 -25.78 9.18 10.08
N ARG A 66 -25.96 7.86 10.02
CA ARG A 66 -24.85 6.91 9.80
C ARG A 66 -24.30 6.94 8.38
N THR A 67 -25.16 7.05 7.39
CA THR A 67 -24.74 7.22 5.99
C THR A 67 -24.06 8.55 5.79
N ALA A 68 -24.56 9.63 6.37
CA ALA A 68 -23.90 10.94 6.36
C ALA A 68 -22.49 10.86 7.01
N ASN A 69 -22.34 10.18 8.16
CA ASN A 69 -21.04 9.93 8.78
C ASN A 69 -20.09 9.14 7.88
N SER A 70 -20.59 8.15 7.16
CA SER A 70 -19.80 7.34 6.24
C SER A 70 -19.30 8.17 5.05
N ILE A 71 -20.14 9.04 4.51
CA ILE A 71 -19.81 9.99 3.44
C ILE A 71 -18.73 10.97 3.89
N ILE A 72 -18.90 11.58 5.07
CA ILE A 72 -17.93 12.53 5.64
C ILE A 72 -16.58 11.82 5.88
N ALA A 73 -16.59 10.62 6.44
CA ALA A 73 -15.38 9.84 6.69
C ALA A 73 -14.65 9.45 5.38
N ASP A 74 -15.39 9.05 4.34
CA ASP A 74 -14.81 8.73 3.02
C ASP A 74 -14.23 9.99 2.35
N ALA A 75 -14.93 11.13 2.40
CA ALA A 75 -14.45 12.40 1.89
C ALA A 75 -13.19 12.88 2.59
N GLN A 76 -13.16 12.85 3.92
CA GLN A 76 -12.00 13.21 4.73
C GLN A 76 -10.80 12.29 4.46
N GLY A 77 -11.04 10.98 4.36
CA GLY A 77 -10.01 10.00 4.04
C GLY A 77 -9.37 10.26 2.66
N ARG A 78 -10.18 10.60 1.66
CA ARG A 78 -9.70 10.96 0.31
C ARG A 78 -8.90 12.26 0.32
N LEU A 79 -9.32 13.26 1.06
CA LEU A 79 -8.60 14.53 1.17
C LEU A 79 -7.25 14.33 1.86
N ASN A 80 -7.21 13.56 2.95
CA ASN A 80 -5.96 13.24 3.66
C ASN A 80 -4.98 12.46 2.75
N ALA A 81 -5.48 11.45 2.05
CA ALA A 81 -4.65 10.69 1.10
C ALA A 81 -4.11 11.57 -0.04
N LEU A 82 -4.90 12.54 -0.52
CA LEU A 82 -4.46 13.50 -1.53
C LEU A 82 -3.36 14.43 -0.99
N LYS A 83 -3.52 14.95 0.24
CA LYS A 83 -2.50 15.79 0.90
C LYS A 83 -1.18 15.04 1.03
N GLU A 84 -1.21 13.83 1.56
CA GLU A 84 -0.01 12.99 1.70
C GLU A 84 0.65 12.69 0.35
N LEU A 85 -0.16 12.39 -0.68
CA LEU A 85 0.36 12.15 -2.03
C LEU A 85 1.07 13.38 -2.58
N LYS A 86 0.52 14.59 -2.37
CA LYS A 86 1.14 15.85 -2.82
C LYS A 86 2.47 16.13 -2.12
N ILE A 87 2.54 15.92 -0.81
CA ILE A 87 3.78 16.04 -0.04
C ILE A 87 4.82 15.01 -0.54
N TYR A 88 4.39 13.79 -0.86
CA TYR A 88 5.27 12.79 -1.43
C TYR A 88 5.78 13.17 -2.83
N GLU A 89 4.89 13.69 -3.72
CA GLU A 89 5.25 14.19 -5.05
C GLU A 89 6.28 15.33 -4.95
N GLN A 90 6.11 16.25 -3.98
CA GLN A 90 7.04 17.34 -3.72
C GLN A 90 8.45 16.80 -3.39
N LYS A 91 8.56 15.93 -2.38
CA LYS A 91 9.84 15.33 -1.98
C LYS A 91 10.54 14.60 -3.11
N GLN A 92 9.76 13.87 -3.93
CA GLN A 92 10.28 13.17 -5.11
C GLN A 92 10.81 14.14 -6.18
N LEU A 93 10.13 15.28 -6.37
CA LEU A 93 10.51 16.28 -7.36
C LEU A 93 11.75 17.05 -6.91
N GLU A 94 11.84 17.43 -5.64
CA GLU A 94 13.03 18.07 -5.03
C GLU A 94 14.28 17.20 -5.20
N SER A 95 14.18 15.92 -4.89
CA SER A 95 15.31 14.98 -5.07
C SER A 95 15.74 14.86 -6.53
N LYS A 96 14.76 14.86 -7.47
CA LYS A 96 15.07 14.81 -8.91
C LYS A 96 15.71 16.09 -9.41
N ILE A 97 15.30 17.23 -8.87
CA ILE A 97 15.90 18.53 -9.17
C ILE A 97 17.35 18.53 -8.71
N LYS A 98 17.62 18.15 -7.45
CA LYS A 98 18.97 18.10 -6.89
C LYS A 98 19.89 17.21 -7.73
N ALA A 99 19.49 16.00 -8.06
CA ALA A 99 20.27 15.08 -8.89
C ALA A 99 20.50 15.61 -10.32
N LEU A 100 19.56 16.39 -10.86
CA LEU A 100 19.72 17.00 -12.18
C LEU A 100 20.64 18.22 -12.13
N GLU A 101 20.64 18.99 -11.04
CA GLU A 101 21.56 20.10 -10.80
C GLU A 101 23.00 19.60 -10.68
N GLU A 102 23.25 18.57 -9.86
CA GLU A 102 24.56 17.91 -9.75
C GLU A 102 25.06 17.45 -11.12
N TYR A 103 24.20 16.79 -11.90
CA TYR A 103 24.57 16.32 -13.24
C TYR A 103 24.85 17.50 -14.24
N ILE A 104 24.12 18.61 -14.12
CA ILE A 104 24.37 19.80 -14.94
C ILE A 104 25.72 20.41 -14.56
N GLN A 105 26.09 20.46 -13.28
CA GLN A 105 27.42 20.92 -12.82
C GLN A 105 28.53 20.06 -13.39
N GLU A 106 28.41 18.73 -13.40
CA GLU A 106 29.39 17.84 -14.05
C GLU A 106 29.55 18.13 -15.54
N LEU A 107 28.45 18.35 -16.27
CA LEU A 107 28.49 18.68 -17.69
C LEU A 107 29.08 20.08 -17.95
N GLN A 108 28.88 21.02 -17.03
CA GLN A 108 29.47 22.36 -17.12
C GLN A 108 30.98 22.33 -16.89
N ALA A 109 31.45 21.52 -15.93
CA ALA A 109 32.86 21.29 -15.68
C ALA A 109 33.52 20.64 -16.90
N GLU A 110 32.96 19.54 -17.44
CA GLU A 110 33.47 18.89 -18.66
C GLU A 110 33.55 19.86 -19.85
N LYS A 111 32.56 20.76 -19.97
CA LYS A 111 32.56 21.77 -21.01
C LYS A 111 33.69 22.82 -20.82
N ALA A 112 33.90 23.27 -19.57
CA ALA A 112 34.95 24.22 -19.22
C ALA A 112 36.34 23.64 -19.52
N ASP A 113 36.57 22.37 -19.11
CA ASP A 113 37.82 21.64 -19.39
C ASP A 113 38.10 21.55 -20.90
N ASN A 114 37.08 21.14 -21.67
CA ASN A 114 37.20 21.08 -23.13
C ASN A 114 37.51 22.46 -23.76
N CYS A 115 36.95 23.55 -23.24
CA CYS A 115 37.23 24.90 -23.70
C CYS A 115 38.68 25.34 -23.35
N THR A 116 39.17 24.96 -22.17
CA THR A 116 40.54 25.23 -21.73
C THR A 116 41.55 24.49 -22.60
N MET A 117 41.30 23.20 -22.90
CA MET A 117 42.14 22.42 -23.82
C MET A 117 42.20 23.02 -25.22
N LEU A 118 41.07 23.46 -25.77
CA LEU A 118 41.02 24.12 -27.08
C LEU A 118 41.84 25.43 -27.10
N ARG A 119 41.77 26.22 -26.04
CA ARG A 119 42.56 27.46 -25.91
C ARG A 119 44.05 27.18 -25.80
N ALA A 120 44.44 26.07 -25.20
CA ALA A 120 45.81 25.61 -25.08
C ALA A 120 46.35 24.94 -26.37
N GLY A 121 45.60 24.93 -27.47
CA GLY A 121 45.97 24.27 -28.72
C GLY A 121 45.91 22.75 -28.71
N ILE A 122 45.30 22.16 -27.65
CA ILE A 122 45.16 20.73 -27.52
C ILE A 122 43.92 20.27 -28.29
N SER A 123 44.05 19.20 -29.10
CA SER A 123 42.97 18.67 -29.93
C SER A 123 41.86 18.10 -29.08
N VAL A 124 40.64 18.59 -29.27
CA VAL A 124 39.41 18.08 -28.65
C VAL A 124 38.47 17.57 -29.74
N ASN A 125 37.76 16.47 -29.48
CA ASN A 125 36.77 15.96 -30.40
C ASN A 125 35.57 16.96 -30.50
N LEU A 126 35.52 17.74 -31.56
CA LEU A 126 34.53 18.79 -31.80
C LEU A 126 33.07 18.25 -31.80
N THR A 127 32.85 17.08 -32.39
CA THR A 127 31.52 16.45 -32.42
C THR A 127 31.04 16.15 -30.98
N LYS A 128 31.94 15.62 -30.15
CA LYS A 128 31.64 15.33 -28.73
C LYS A 128 31.37 16.62 -27.96
N HIS A 129 32.15 17.69 -28.21
CA HIS A 129 31.95 19.00 -27.60
C HIS A 129 30.62 19.64 -27.99
N CYS A 130 30.23 19.62 -29.28
CA CYS A 130 28.94 20.12 -29.76
C CYS A 130 27.74 19.31 -29.15
N ASN A 131 27.86 18.00 -29.06
CA ASN A 131 26.86 17.16 -28.43
C ASN A 131 26.73 17.45 -26.93
N LEU A 132 27.81 17.72 -26.23
CA LEU A 132 27.82 18.14 -24.83
C LEU A 132 27.06 19.47 -24.64
N ARG A 133 27.28 20.46 -25.50
CA ARG A 133 26.55 21.74 -25.48
C ARG A 133 25.06 21.55 -25.67
N ARG A 134 24.62 20.77 -26.67
CA ARG A 134 23.21 20.46 -26.93
C ARG A 134 22.56 19.75 -25.72
N LYS A 135 23.28 18.80 -25.12
CA LYS A 135 22.84 18.05 -23.94
C LYS A 135 22.69 18.96 -22.72
N LEU A 136 23.61 19.90 -22.51
CA LEU A 136 23.54 20.88 -21.43
C LEU A 136 22.29 21.76 -21.55
N VAL A 137 22.06 22.36 -22.73
CA VAL A 137 20.86 23.17 -22.98
C VAL A 137 19.56 22.40 -22.72
N ALA A 138 19.48 21.16 -23.20
CA ALA A 138 18.29 20.31 -22.99
C ALA A 138 18.08 19.98 -21.51
N LYS A 139 19.15 19.76 -20.74
CA LYS A 139 19.08 19.47 -19.30
C LYS A 139 18.70 20.72 -18.50
N MET A 140 19.24 21.89 -18.82
CA MET A 140 18.84 23.16 -18.20
C MET A 140 17.37 23.49 -18.45
N SER A 141 16.88 23.32 -19.69
CA SER A 141 15.47 23.49 -20.03
C SER A 141 14.56 22.51 -19.23
N LYS A 142 15.01 21.27 -19.05
CA LYS A 142 14.31 20.29 -18.21
C LYS A 142 14.30 20.72 -16.75
N LEU A 143 15.41 21.21 -16.21
CA LEU A 143 15.52 21.70 -14.85
C LEU A 143 14.53 22.84 -14.59
N ASN A 144 14.47 23.83 -15.46
CA ASN A 144 13.54 24.97 -15.34
C ASN A 144 12.07 24.50 -15.30
N ARG A 145 11.67 23.58 -16.19
CA ARG A 145 10.32 22.99 -16.15
C ARG A 145 10.03 22.26 -14.85
N MET A 146 11.01 21.56 -14.29
CA MET A 146 10.87 20.85 -13.02
C MET A 146 10.74 21.82 -11.85
N LYS A 147 11.52 22.93 -11.83
CA LYS A 147 11.42 23.99 -10.82
C LYS A 147 10.05 24.69 -10.86
N GLN A 148 9.53 25.03 -12.04
CA GLN A 148 8.16 25.57 -12.19
C GLN A 148 7.10 24.61 -11.67
N ARG A 149 7.25 23.32 -11.99
CA ARG A 149 6.33 22.29 -11.45
C ARG A 149 6.40 22.20 -9.92
N LEU A 150 7.60 22.31 -9.34
CA LEU A 150 7.80 22.31 -7.88
C LEU A 150 7.11 23.52 -7.23
N ALA A 151 7.31 24.71 -7.76
CA ALA A 151 6.67 25.94 -7.27
C ALA A 151 5.14 25.83 -7.30
N ASN A 152 4.56 25.34 -8.41
CA ASN A 152 3.14 25.09 -8.50
C ASN A 152 2.63 24.05 -7.49
N LEU A 153 3.42 23.02 -7.20
CA LEU A 153 3.05 22.00 -6.23
C LEU A 153 3.12 22.53 -4.80
N GLN A 154 4.14 23.32 -4.48
CA GLN A 154 4.28 24.01 -3.19
C GLN A 154 3.11 24.99 -2.95
N TYR A 155 2.74 25.77 -3.96
CA TYR A 155 1.55 26.63 -3.90
C TYR A 155 0.28 25.82 -3.61
N GLN A 156 0.05 24.69 -4.31
CA GLN A 156 -1.10 23.81 -4.03
C GLN A 156 -1.11 23.27 -2.60
N ILE A 157 0.06 22.92 -2.06
CA ILE A 157 0.18 22.39 -0.69
C ILE A 157 -0.13 23.50 0.33
N GLN A 158 0.40 24.71 0.13
CA GLN A 158 0.21 25.84 1.03
C GLN A 158 -1.24 26.35 1.04
N THR A 159 -1.85 26.45 -0.13
CA THR A 159 -3.21 27.00 -0.28
C THR A 159 -4.31 25.95 -0.12
N GLY A 160 -3.99 24.66 -0.09
CA GLY A 160 -4.99 23.60 -0.09
C GLY A 160 -5.77 23.45 -1.41
N HIS A 161 -5.42 24.20 -2.46
CA HIS A 161 -6.09 24.17 -3.75
C HIS A 161 -5.74 22.94 -4.59
N TYR A 162 -6.19 21.77 -4.15
CA TYR A 162 -5.95 20.51 -4.85
C TYR A 162 -6.97 20.26 -5.96
N LYS A 163 -6.49 19.85 -7.14
CA LYS A 163 -7.35 19.29 -8.19
C LYS A 163 -7.53 17.80 -7.94
N PHE A 164 -8.76 17.34 -7.74
CA PHE A 164 -9.09 15.94 -7.51
C PHE A 164 -10.09 15.43 -8.55
N CYS A 165 -9.85 14.23 -9.09
CA CYS A 165 -10.74 13.55 -10.01
C CYS A 165 -11.28 12.29 -9.32
N PHE A 166 -12.61 12.17 -9.18
CA PHE A 166 -13.26 11.00 -8.57
C PHE A 166 -13.29 9.76 -9.45
N GLY A 167 -12.68 9.80 -10.61
CA GLY A 167 -12.50 8.69 -11.53
C GLY A 167 -11.12 8.77 -12.18
N THR A 168 -10.93 8.05 -13.25
CA THR A 168 -9.68 8.06 -14.01
C THR A 168 -9.75 9.13 -15.10
N LYS A 169 -8.80 10.09 -15.12
CA LYS A 169 -8.74 11.15 -16.15
C LYS A 169 -8.74 10.59 -17.57
N LYS A 170 -8.13 9.42 -17.78
CA LYS A 170 -8.14 8.76 -19.09
C LYS A 170 -9.57 8.47 -19.55
N LEU A 171 -10.40 7.89 -18.68
CA LEU A 171 -11.81 7.62 -18.99
C LEU A 171 -12.62 8.90 -19.19
N LEU A 172 -12.36 9.95 -18.39
CA LEU A 172 -13.04 11.24 -18.56
C LEU A 172 -12.89 11.79 -19.97
N ASN A 173 -11.75 11.56 -20.62
CA ASN A 173 -11.44 12.07 -21.95
C ASN A 173 -11.79 11.09 -23.08
N SER A 174 -11.94 9.78 -22.80
CA SER A 174 -12.17 8.76 -23.82
C SER A 174 -13.57 8.17 -23.81
N ASP A 175 -14.17 7.98 -22.60
CA ASP A 175 -15.48 7.33 -22.44
C ASP A 175 -16.17 7.92 -21.19
N LYS A 176 -17.08 8.84 -21.44
CA LYS A 176 -17.82 9.56 -20.38
C LYS A 176 -18.71 8.64 -19.57
N GLN A 177 -19.34 7.63 -20.19
CA GLN A 177 -20.22 6.70 -19.50
C GLN A 177 -19.42 5.78 -18.57
N ALA A 178 -18.33 5.19 -19.07
CA ALA A 178 -17.43 4.39 -18.25
C ALA A 178 -16.80 5.22 -17.11
N PHE A 179 -16.52 6.51 -17.33
CA PHE A 179 -16.08 7.43 -16.30
C PHE A 179 -17.14 7.61 -15.21
N ILE A 180 -18.41 7.85 -15.57
CA ILE A 180 -19.53 8.00 -14.62
C ILE A 180 -19.70 6.70 -13.82
N ASP A 181 -19.70 5.56 -14.49
CA ASP A 181 -19.85 4.25 -13.84
C ASP A 181 -18.70 3.97 -12.85
N GLN A 182 -17.47 4.32 -13.20
CA GLN A 182 -16.33 4.20 -12.30
C GLN A 182 -16.42 5.18 -11.12
N ARG A 183 -16.79 6.43 -11.40
CA ARG A 183 -16.92 7.50 -10.40
C ARG A 183 -17.95 7.17 -9.34
N ASP A 184 -19.08 6.63 -9.77
CA ASP A 184 -20.23 6.34 -8.94
C ASP A 184 -20.32 4.85 -8.52
N SER A 185 -19.17 4.14 -8.56
CA SER A 185 -19.11 2.68 -8.42
C SER A 185 -19.22 2.16 -6.98
N GLN A 186 -19.20 3.01 -5.95
CA GLN A 186 -19.01 2.54 -4.57
C GLN A 186 -19.96 3.17 -3.55
N LEU A 187 -20.29 2.35 -2.50
CA LEU A 187 -20.88 2.80 -1.25
C LEU A 187 -20.02 2.33 -0.08
N SER A 188 -19.91 3.15 0.96
CA SER A 188 -19.17 2.81 2.19
C SER A 188 -20.08 2.88 3.41
N PHE A 189 -19.92 1.92 4.33
CA PHE A 189 -20.65 1.81 5.58
C PHE A 189 -19.65 1.69 6.73
N VAL A 190 -19.44 2.78 7.47
CA VAL A 190 -18.50 2.82 8.59
C VAL A 190 -19.17 2.21 9.81
N GLY A 191 -18.51 1.22 10.43
CA GLY A 191 -18.99 0.55 11.63
C GLY A 191 -18.49 1.16 12.94
N SER A 192 -19.09 0.77 14.03
CA SER A 192 -18.68 1.07 15.40
C SER A 192 -18.83 -0.16 16.30
N LYS A 193 -17.94 -0.33 17.27
CA LYS A 193 -17.99 -1.44 18.24
C LYS A 193 -19.29 -1.46 19.04
N SER A 194 -19.88 -0.31 19.32
CA SER A 194 -21.11 -0.14 20.09
C SER A 194 -22.39 -0.46 19.32
N GLU A 195 -22.29 -0.71 18.01
CA GLU A 195 -23.45 -0.96 17.16
C GLU A 195 -23.83 -2.45 17.07
N PRO A 196 -25.10 -2.75 16.74
CA PRO A 196 -25.51 -4.10 16.41
C PRO A 196 -24.62 -4.70 15.31
N ALA A 197 -24.14 -5.94 15.52
CA ALA A 197 -23.20 -6.61 14.62
C ALA A 197 -22.00 -5.72 14.19
N CYS A 198 -21.55 -4.78 15.05
CA CYS A 198 -20.46 -3.84 14.82
C CYS A 198 -20.66 -2.89 13.61
N ASN A 199 -21.87 -2.84 13.04
CA ASN A 199 -22.27 -1.90 11.99
C ASN A 199 -23.81 -1.79 11.94
N GLN A 200 -24.34 -0.56 12.04
CA GLN A 200 -25.77 -0.32 12.04
C GLN A 200 -26.43 -0.50 10.67
N MET A 201 -25.69 -0.17 9.60
CA MET A 201 -26.26 -0.10 8.24
C MET A 201 -26.17 -1.44 7.51
N LEU A 202 -25.07 -2.16 7.67
CA LEU A 202 -24.84 -3.47 7.06
C LEU A 202 -24.38 -4.44 8.13
N GLN A 203 -25.21 -5.42 8.43
CA GLN A 203 -24.98 -6.37 9.50
C GLN A 203 -24.70 -7.76 8.92
N LEU A 204 -23.81 -8.49 9.57
CA LEU A 204 -23.53 -9.89 9.30
C LEU A 204 -23.97 -10.75 10.47
N GLN A 205 -24.61 -11.87 10.18
CA GLN A 205 -24.92 -12.93 11.14
C GLN A 205 -24.41 -14.25 10.59
N PHE A 206 -23.62 -14.98 11.35
CA PHE A 206 -23.12 -16.27 10.90
C PHE A 206 -24.20 -17.37 11.08
N ASN A 207 -24.47 -18.10 10.01
CA ASN A 207 -25.38 -19.26 10.02
C ASN A 207 -24.53 -20.53 9.92
N SER A 208 -24.50 -21.30 11.02
CA SER A 208 -23.70 -22.53 11.12
C SER A 208 -24.24 -23.67 10.25
N LYS A 209 -25.53 -23.69 9.91
CA LYS A 209 -26.15 -24.76 9.12
C LYS A 209 -25.63 -24.80 7.67
N ASN A 210 -25.39 -23.64 7.09
CA ASN A 210 -24.91 -23.52 5.70
C ASN A 210 -23.48 -22.97 5.58
N ASN A 211 -22.80 -22.71 6.71
CA ASN A 211 -21.45 -22.13 6.78
C ASN A 211 -21.31 -20.79 6.02
N GLN A 212 -22.37 -19.99 6.03
CA GLN A 212 -22.43 -18.69 5.34
C GLN A 212 -22.79 -17.58 6.32
N PHE A 213 -22.53 -16.33 5.90
CA PHE A 213 -23.03 -15.16 6.62
C PHE A 213 -24.32 -14.68 5.98
N GLU A 214 -25.35 -14.51 6.77
CA GLU A 214 -26.55 -13.77 6.40
C GLU A 214 -26.22 -12.28 6.43
N LEU A 215 -26.58 -11.59 5.36
CA LEU A 215 -26.37 -10.18 5.16
C LEU A 215 -27.69 -9.45 5.35
N LYS A 216 -27.70 -8.45 6.24
CA LYS A 216 -28.85 -7.57 6.47
C LYS A 216 -28.44 -6.15 6.20
N LEU A 217 -28.96 -5.55 5.13
CA LEU A 217 -28.70 -4.18 4.71
C LEU A 217 -29.91 -3.30 5.03
N ARG A 218 -29.70 -2.22 5.79
CA ARG A 218 -30.73 -1.20 6.03
C ARG A 218 -30.84 -0.29 4.83
N LYS A 219 -32.07 -0.16 4.30
CA LYS A 219 -32.38 0.86 3.28
C LYS A 219 -32.29 2.25 3.92
N ASP A 220 -31.78 3.19 3.16
CA ASP A 220 -31.58 4.57 3.58
C ASP A 220 -31.85 5.55 2.43
N ILE A 221 -31.05 5.45 1.38
CA ILE A 221 -31.20 6.30 0.19
C ILE A 221 -32.44 5.87 -0.59
N GLY A 222 -33.36 6.81 -0.80
CA GLY A 222 -34.66 6.55 -1.44
C GLY A 222 -35.75 6.13 -0.46
N GLY A 223 -35.44 6.00 0.83
CA GLY A 223 -36.42 5.67 1.87
C GLY A 223 -36.93 4.22 1.83
N PHE A 224 -37.94 3.95 2.63
CA PHE A 224 -38.68 2.68 2.65
C PHE A 224 -40.18 2.98 2.81
N LYS A 225 -41.04 2.14 2.19
CA LYS A 225 -42.51 2.37 2.16
C LYS A 225 -43.17 1.91 3.43
N THR A 226 -42.69 0.84 4.03
CA THR A 226 -43.23 0.20 5.24
C THR A 226 -42.09 -0.18 6.18
N VAL A 227 -42.44 -0.50 7.45
CA VAL A 227 -41.45 -0.98 8.44
C VAL A 227 -40.78 -2.29 7.98
N ASP A 228 -41.56 -3.17 7.34
CA ASP A 228 -41.04 -4.46 6.83
C ASP A 228 -40.12 -4.28 5.63
N ASP A 229 -40.32 -3.26 4.82
CA ASP A 229 -39.45 -2.90 3.67
C ASP A 229 -38.12 -2.20 4.07
N LYS A 230 -37.89 -2.04 5.37
CA LYS A 230 -36.71 -1.33 5.91
C LYS A 230 -35.39 -2.03 5.69
N TYR A 231 -35.38 -3.35 5.58
CA TYR A 231 -34.19 -4.15 5.46
C TYR A 231 -34.23 -5.05 4.23
N LEU A 232 -33.05 -5.22 3.63
CA LEU A 232 -32.80 -6.20 2.58
C LEU A 232 -31.96 -7.33 3.14
N TYR A 233 -32.22 -8.53 2.68
CA TYR A 233 -31.53 -9.74 3.14
C TYR A 233 -30.80 -10.41 1.99
N GLY A 234 -29.65 -11.00 2.32
CA GLY A 234 -28.84 -11.73 1.37
C GLY A 234 -27.91 -12.72 2.07
N ARG A 235 -27.03 -13.34 1.30
CA ARG A 235 -26.05 -14.30 1.83
C ARG A 235 -24.69 -14.09 1.18
N VAL A 236 -23.65 -14.18 2.01
CA VAL A 236 -22.26 -14.06 1.55
C VAL A 236 -21.36 -15.09 2.22
N TYR A 237 -20.29 -15.45 1.52
CA TYR A 237 -19.26 -16.34 2.00
C TYR A 237 -17.90 -15.69 1.84
N PHE A 238 -17.07 -15.71 2.86
CA PHE A 238 -15.70 -15.21 2.79
C PHE A 238 -14.73 -16.38 2.79
N ASN A 239 -13.88 -16.49 1.77
CA ASN A 239 -12.88 -17.55 1.68
C ASN A 239 -11.79 -17.46 2.76
N ASN A 240 -11.55 -16.26 3.30
CA ASN A 240 -10.52 -16.00 4.28
C ASN A 240 -11.07 -15.29 5.52
N HIS A 241 -10.44 -15.53 6.67
CA HIS A 241 -10.72 -14.82 7.93
C HIS A 241 -12.16 -14.95 8.47
N GLN A 242 -12.90 -15.98 8.09
CA GLN A 242 -14.25 -16.21 8.63
C GLN A 242 -14.26 -16.27 10.16
N ASP A 243 -13.31 -17.00 10.75
CA ASP A 243 -13.24 -17.18 12.21
C ASP A 243 -12.96 -15.86 12.93
N LYS A 244 -12.15 -14.98 12.31
CA LYS A 244 -11.92 -13.64 12.86
C LYS A 244 -13.16 -12.76 12.81
N ILE A 245 -13.94 -12.83 11.72
CA ILE A 245 -15.22 -12.12 11.63
C ILE A 245 -16.20 -12.65 12.67
N LYS A 246 -16.30 -13.99 12.85
CA LYS A 246 -17.12 -14.62 13.90
C LYS A 246 -16.73 -14.13 15.29
N GLN A 247 -15.43 -14.14 15.62
CA GLN A 247 -14.92 -13.66 16.91
C GLN A 247 -15.26 -12.18 17.14
N ILE A 248 -15.16 -11.33 16.09
CA ILE A 248 -15.51 -9.91 16.20
C ILE A 248 -17.00 -9.71 16.45
N LEU A 249 -17.85 -10.48 15.77
CA LEU A 249 -19.30 -10.42 15.98
C LEU A 249 -19.71 -10.85 17.39
N GLN A 250 -19.00 -11.82 17.98
CA GLN A 250 -19.22 -12.30 19.35
C GLN A 250 -18.68 -11.30 20.38
N ASN A 251 -17.44 -10.87 20.24
CA ASN A 251 -16.72 -10.12 21.27
C ASN A 251 -16.80 -8.59 21.08
N LYS A 252 -17.27 -8.10 19.94
CA LYS A 252 -17.37 -6.66 19.56
C LYS A 252 -16.06 -5.89 19.79
N ASN A 253 -14.91 -6.55 19.60
CA ASN A 253 -13.60 -5.99 19.87
C ASN A 253 -13.07 -5.10 18.73
N SER A 254 -13.70 -5.14 17.55
CA SER A 254 -13.39 -4.29 16.38
C SER A 254 -14.66 -3.85 15.65
N PRO A 255 -14.73 -2.62 15.12
CA PRO A 255 -15.79 -2.25 14.19
C PRO A 255 -15.66 -3.03 12.89
N LEU A 256 -16.79 -3.38 12.28
CA LEU A 256 -16.85 -3.92 10.92
C LEU A 256 -17.24 -2.79 9.97
N SER A 257 -16.33 -2.38 9.12
CA SER A 257 -16.62 -1.39 8.07
C SER A 257 -16.74 -2.08 6.73
N PHE A 258 -17.77 -1.71 5.98
CA PHE A 258 -18.05 -2.34 4.69
C PHE A 258 -17.94 -1.32 3.56
N LYS A 259 -17.53 -1.83 2.39
CA LYS A 259 -17.58 -1.10 1.14
C LYS A 259 -18.10 -2.02 0.04
N ILE A 260 -19.11 -1.56 -0.70
CA ILE A 260 -19.60 -2.28 -1.87
C ILE A 260 -19.09 -1.54 -3.09
N ILE A 261 -18.45 -2.27 -4.02
CA ILE A 261 -17.86 -1.73 -5.23
C ILE A 261 -18.33 -2.51 -6.45
N LYS A 262 -18.83 -1.80 -7.47
CA LYS A 262 -19.14 -2.36 -8.78
C LYS A 262 -17.88 -2.34 -9.65
N ARG A 263 -17.47 -3.53 -10.15
CA ARG A 263 -16.34 -3.70 -11.07
C ARG A 263 -16.70 -4.65 -12.20
N LYS A 264 -16.52 -4.23 -13.44
CA LYS A 264 -16.81 -5.06 -14.63
C LYS A 264 -18.19 -5.73 -14.57
N GLY A 265 -19.22 -4.95 -14.25
CA GLY A 265 -20.59 -5.43 -14.11
C GLY A 265 -20.94 -6.17 -12.81
N ARG A 266 -19.96 -6.66 -12.05
CA ARG A 266 -20.17 -7.45 -10.82
C ARG A 266 -20.01 -6.59 -9.57
N MET A 267 -20.73 -6.94 -8.50
CA MET A 267 -20.62 -6.29 -7.20
C MET A 267 -19.79 -7.10 -6.22
N TYR A 268 -18.92 -6.40 -5.49
CA TYR A 268 -18.04 -6.99 -4.49
C TYR A 268 -18.23 -6.29 -3.15
N LEU A 269 -18.38 -7.08 -2.11
CA LEU A 269 -18.43 -6.65 -0.72
C LEU A 269 -17.02 -6.76 -0.11
N TYR A 270 -16.51 -5.65 0.38
CA TYR A 270 -15.27 -5.54 1.15
C TYR A 270 -15.64 -5.40 2.62
N CYS A 271 -15.17 -6.30 3.47
CA CYS A 271 -15.31 -6.22 4.91
C CYS A 271 -13.95 -5.89 5.52
N THR A 272 -13.85 -4.74 6.21
CA THR A 272 -12.63 -4.27 6.84
C THR A 272 -12.78 -4.28 8.36
N PHE A 273 -11.82 -4.85 9.04
CA PHE A 273 -11.76 -4.95 10.50
C PHE A 273 -10.30 -4.85 10.99
N GLU A 274 -10.13 -4.59 12.27
CA GLU A 274 -8.84 -4.51 12.93
C GLU A 274 -8.64 -5.72 13.84
N ILE A 275 -7.53 -6.41 13.69
CA ILE A 275 -7.08 -7.42 14.65
C ILE A 275 -6.01 -6.77 15.53
N GLN A 276 -6.10 -7.02 16.82
CA GLN A 276 -5.14 -6.60 17.81
C GLN A 276 -4.50 -7.86 18.40
N ALA A 277 -3.17 -7.87 18.53
CA ALA A 277 -2.44 -8.94 19.20
C ALA A 277 -1.42 -8.35 20.16
N GLU A 278 -1.25 -8.97 21.30
CA GLU A 278 -0.19 -8.64 22.25
C GLU A 278 1.10 -9.40 21.88
N LEU A 279 2.26 -8.89 22.33
CA LEU A 279 3.54 -9.56 22.09
C LEU A 279 3.58 -10.98 22.67
N SER A 280 2.91 -11.16 23.79
CA SER A 280 2.77 -12.45 24.48
C SER A 280 2.05 -13.52 23.65
N GLU A 281 1.15 -13.10 22.75
CA GLU A 281 0.35 -14.02 21.92
C GLU A 281 1.15 -14.60 20.73
N PHE A 282 2.28 -13.98 20.36
CA PHE A 282 3.11 -14.54 19.29
C PHE A 282 3.80 -15.83 19.75
N GLN A 283 3.77 -16.84 18.87
CA GLN A 283 4.31 -18.18 19.15
C GLN A 283 5.83 -18.28 18.89
N THR A 284 6.40 -17.25 18.29
CA THR A 284 7.82 -17.21 17.90
C THR A 284 8.63 -16.27 18.78
N ARG A 285 9.92 -16.56 18.96
CA ARG A 285 10.84 -15.77 19.80
C ARG A 285 12.24 -15.73 19.16
N PRO A 286 12.96 -14.61 19.24
CA PRO A 286 14.32 -14.51 18.71
C PRO A 286 15.32 -15.33 19.53
N SER A 287 14.97 -15.71 20.76
CA SER A 287 15.77 -16.61 21.60
C SER A 287 15.90 -18.04 21.06
N HIS A 288 15.00 -18.46 20.17
CA HIS A 288 15.09 -19.75 19.48
C HIS A 288 15.95 -19.67 18.21
N GLY A 289 16.32 -18.50 17.78
CA GLY A 289 16.91 -18.18 16.50
C GLY A 289 15.95 -17.36 15.64
N THR A 290 16.36 -17.06 14.42
CA THR A 290 15.56 -16.27 13.48
C THR A 290 15.69 -16.78 12.06
N ILE A 291 14.77 -16.37 11.21
CA ILE A 291 14.78 -16.63 9.77
C ILE A 291 14.94 -15.30 9.06
N GLY A 292 16.10 -15.05 8.47
CA GLY A 292 16.40 -13.83 7.70
C GLY A 292 16.08 -14.00 6.23
N LEU A 293 15.52 -12.98 5.63
CA LEU A 293 15.11 -12.96 4.22
C LEU A 293 15.79 -11.80 3.49
N ASP A 294 16.51 -12.13 2.40
CA ASP A 294 17.02 -11.15 1.43
C ASP A 294 16.23 -11.28 0.13
N PHE A 295 15.55 -10.19 -0.25
CA PHE A 295 14.66 -10.13 -1.40
C PHE A 295 15.39 -9.61 -2.64
N ASN A 296 15.47 -10.43 -3.68
CA ASN A 296 16.13 -10.11 -4.93
C ASN A 296 15.19 -10.21 -6.14
N LYS A 297 15.66 -9.77 -7.31
CA LYS A 297 14.92 -9.87 -8.56
C LYS A 297 14.86 -11.32 -9.02
N GLY A 298 13.68 -11.94 -8.94
CA GLY A 298 13.42 -13.30 -9.36
C GLY A 298 13.65 -14.38 -8.30
N PHE A 299 14.14 -14.03 -7.10
CA PHE A 299 14.31 -14.98 -6.00
C PHE A 299 14.35 -14.29 -4.63
N VAL A 300 14.09 -15.05 -3.61
CA VAL A 300 14.31 -14.70 -2.21
C VAL A 300 15.28 -15.69 -1.62
N THR A 301 16.30 -15.24 -0.90
CA THR A 301 17.14 -16.12 -0.10
C THR A 301 16.70 -16.13 1.34
N LEU A 302 16.72 -17.29 1.95
CA LEU A 302 16.37 -17.54 3.34
C LEU A 302 17.58 -18.13 4.06
N SER A 303 17.88 -17.62 5.24
CA SER A 303 18.86 -18.19 6.16
C SER A 303 18.24 -18.36 7.54
N GLU A 304 18.32 -19.56 8.08
CA GLU A 304 17.84 -19.90 9.41
C GLU A 304 19.01 -19.99 10.40
N THR A 305 18.87 -19.37 11.56
CA THR A 305 19.85 -19.42 12.65
C THR A 305 19.34 -20.20 13.86
N ASN A 306 20.28 -20.72 14.66
CA ASN A 306 19.99 -21.24 15.99
C ASN A 306 19.98 -20.13 17.05
N ARG A 307 19.75 -20.48 18.32
CA ARG A 307 19.73 -19.53 19.45
C ARG A 307 21.05 -18.78 19.63
N TYR A 308 22.16 -19.30 19.16
CA TYR A 308 23.49 -18.70 19.25
C TYR A 308 23.87 -17.87 18.02
N GLY A 309 22.95 -17.71 17.07
CA GLY A 309 23.18 -16.98 15.83
C GLY A 309 23.99 -17.76 14.78
N HIS A 310 24.24 -19.07 14.98
CA HIS A 310 24.90 -19.90 13.97
C HIS A 310 23.91 -20.30 12.87
N LEU A 311 24.41 -20.36 11.63
CA LEU A 311 23.64 -20.79 10.47
C LEU A 311 23.28 -22.28 10.57
N ILE A 312 21.99 -22.60 10.42
CA ILE A 312 21.48 -23.98 10.40
C ILE A 312 21.25 -24.43 8.95
N GLN A 313 20.49 -23.63 8.19
CA GLN A 313 20.17 -23.95 6.81
C GLN A 313 19.94 -22.68 5.99
N THR A 314 20.03 -22.85 4.68
CA THR A 314 19.74 -21.82 3.70
C THR A 314 18.83 -22.36 2.62
N GLN A 315 17.98 -21.50 2.05
CA GLN A 315 17.11 -21.86 0.95
C GLN A 315 17.13 -20.76 -0.11
N PHE A 316 17.05 -21.20 -1.36
CA PHE A 316 16.89 -20.33 -2.51
C PHE A 316 15.45 -20.51 -3.05
N LEU A 317 14.65 -19.45 -2.99
CA LEU A 317 13.21 -19.47 -3.30
C LEU A 317 12.96 -18.66 -4.57
N PRO A 318 12.92 -19.28 -5.75
CA PRO A 318 12.71 -18.58 -7.01
C PRO A 318 11.26 -18.13 -7.17
N TYR A 319 11.06 -17.00 -7.86
CA TYR A 319 9.73 -16.53 -8.28
C TYR A 319 9.80 -15.88 -9.67
N ARG A 320 8.68 -15.91 -10.38
CA ARG A 320 8.57 -15.30 -11.71
C ARG A 320 8.52 -13.77 -11.59
N PHE A 321 9.57 -13.10 -12.03
CA PHE A 321 9.62 -11.64 -12.06
C PHE A 321 9.01 -11.10 -13.35
N LYS A 322 7.68 -11.09 -13.41
CA LYS A 322 6.89 -10.46 -14.48
C LYS A 322 5.82 -9.59 -13.85
N ALA A 323 5.42 -8.50 -14.52
CA ALA A 323 4.27 -7.71 -14.05
C ALA A 323 2.99 -8.55 -14.13
N GLY A 324 2.27 -8.72 -13.01
CA GLY A 324 0.97 -9.35 -13.00
C GLY A 324 0.72 -10.34 -11.87
N HIS A 325 -0.45 -10.99 -11.93
CA HIS A 325 -0.95 -11.88 -10.88
C HIS A 325 -0.06 -13.09 -10.56
N GLN A 326 0.73 -13.57 -11.50
CA GLN A 326 1.61 -14.73 -11.27
C GLN A 326 2.74 -14.42 -10.28
N THR A 327 3.36 -13.24 -10.39
CA THR A 327 4.36 -12.78 -9.41
C THR A 327 3.78 -12.68 -8.01
N ASP A 328 2.57 -12.09 -7.89
CA ASP A 328 1.91 -11.95 -6.60
C ASP A 328 1.58 -13.33 -5.97
N THR A 329 1.15 -14.29 -6.79
CA THR A 329 0.86 -15.66 -6.36
C THR A 329 2.11 -16.37 -5.86
N ASP A 330 3.21 -16.31 -6.62
CA ASP A 330 4.50 -16.92 -6.25
C ASP A 330 5.01 -16.32 -4.92
N LEU A 331 4.93 -15.00 -4.76
CA LEU A 331 5.34 -14.32 -3.53
C LEU A 331 4.44 -14.67 -2.32
N GLN A 332 3.15 -14.93 -2.54
CA GLN A 332 2.26 -15.44 -1.50
C GLN A 332 2.61 -16.86 -1.08
N HIS A 333 2.98 -17.73 -2.03
CA HIS A 333 3.45 -19.09 -1.73
C HIS A 333 4.76 -19.08 -0.94
N ILE A 334 5.72 -18.24 -1.32
CA ILE A 334 6.96 -18.06 -0.56
C ILE A 334 6.64 -17.55 0.85
N ALA A 335 5.77 -16.56 0.98
CA ALA A 335 5.37 -16.04 2.29
C ALA A 335 4.75 -17.11 3.18
N LYS A 336 3.90 -17.97 2.60
CA LYS A 336 3.30 -19.10 3.32
C LYS A 336 4.37 -20.09 3.80
N HIS A 337 5.26 -20.53 2.91
CA HIS A 337 6.36 -21.45 3.22
C HIS A 337 7.26 -20.92 4.36
N VAL A 338 7.68 -19.66 4.27
CA VAL A 338 8.52 -19.00 5.30
C VAL A 338 7.81 -18.97 6.65
N VAL A 339 6.52 -18.61 6.68
CA VAL A 339 5.76 -18.53 7.92
C VAL A 339 5.47 -19.90 8.52
N GLU A 340 5.23 -20.92 7.71
CA GLU A 340 5.09 -22.30 8.17
C GLU A 340 6.39 -22.81 8.81
N LEU A 341 7.55 -22.55 8.20
CA LEU A 341 8.86 -22.86 8.76
C LEU A 341 9.09 -22.11 10.09
N ALA A 342 8.80 -20.81 10.12
CA ALA A 342 8.95 -19.99 11.31
C ALA A 342 8.08 -20.49 12.48
N ARG A 343 6.84 -20.88 12.18
CA ARG A 343 5.93 -21.45 13.16
C ARG A 343 6.43 -22.81 13.68
N ALA A 344 6.85 -23.68 12.78
CA ALA A 344 7.34 -25.02 13.14
C ALA A 344 8.60 -24.95 14.02
N THR A 345 9.46 -23.96 13.80
CA THR A 345 10.73 -23.78 14.53
C THR A 345 10.64 -22.82 15.71
N GLY A 346 9.50 -22.15 15.89
CA GLY A 346 9.29 -21.14 16.93
C GLY A 346 10.13 -19.86 16.77
N LYS A 347 10.60 -19.54 15.54
CA LYS A 347 11.55 -18.47 15.24
C LYS A 347 10.88 -17.27 14.60
N ASP A 348 11.37 -16.08 14.94
CA ASP A 348 10.90 -14.84 14.31
C ASP A 348 11.41 -14.76 12.85
N VAL A 349 10.60 -14.13 11.99
CA VAL A 349 11.00 -13.81 10.62
C VAL A 349 11.61 -12.40 10.59
N CYS A 350 12.77 -12.25 9.96
CA CYS A 350 13.50 -11.00 9.86
C CYS A 350 13.57 -10.52 8.40
N VAL A 351 13.18 -9.26 8.16
CA VAL A 351 13.22 -8.60 6.86
C VAL A 351 13.87 -7.24 6.97
N GLU A 352 14.47 -6.76 5.91
CA GLU A 352 15.04 -5.41 5.88
C GLU A 352 13.95 -4.34 5.98
N ASN A 353 14.23 -3.28 6.74
CA ASN A 353 13.39 -2.08 6.80
C ASN A 353 13.75 -1.12 5.66
N LEU A 354 13.37 -1.45 4.43
CA LEU A 354 13.68 -0.63 3.27
C LEU A 354 12.73 0.57 3.18
N ASP A 355 13.22 1.80 3.45
CA ASP A 355 12.50 3.02 3.12
C ASP A 355 12.68 3.37 1.63
N PHE A 356 11.72 2.89 0.81
CA PHE A 356 11.71 3.18 -0.62
C PHE A 356 11.44 4.66 -0.95
N LYS A 357 10.95 5.45 0.02
CA LYS A 357 10.68 6.87 -0.20
C LYS A 357 11.97 7.66 -0.37
N THR A 358 12.96 7.35 0.45
CA THR A 358 14.29 8.00 0.42
C THR A 358 15.24 7.39 -0.62
N LYS A 359 15.21 6.07 -0.83
CA LYS A 359 16.11 5.41 -1.82
C LYS A 359 15.77 5.76 -3.27
N LYS A 360 14.51 5.96 -3.64
CA LYS A 360 14.11 6.42 -4.98
C LYS A 360 14.73 7.77 -5.37
N SER A 361 15.11 8.58 -4.40
CA SER A 361 15.71 9.89 -4.63
C SER A 361 17.22 9.83 -4.90
N LYS A 362 17.92 8.86 -4.34
CA LYS A 362 19.38 8.73 -4.42
C LYS A 362 19.88 7.92 -5.62
N THR A 363 19.06 7.10 -6.27
CA THR A 363 19.46 6.12 -7.29
C THR A 363 19.23 6.59 -8.73
N GLN A 364 19.47 7.83 -9.06
CA GLN A 364 19.38 8.30 -10.47
C GLN A 364 20.71 8.26 -11.24
N SER A 365 21.79 7.69 -10.68
CA SER A 365 23.01 7.46 -11.43
C SER A 365 22.83 6.31 -12.43
N LYS A 366 23.38 6.48 -13.64
CA LYS A 366 23.24 5.55 -14.77
C LYS A 366 23.75 4.12 -14.52
N LYS A 367 24.47 3.87 -13.42
CA LYS A 367 25.17 2.60 -13.17
C LYS A 367 24.27 1.44 -12.76
N ASP A 368 23.02 1.70 -12.29
CA ASP A 368 22.17 0.64 -11.71
C ASP A 368 20.75 0.58 -12.27
N ARG A 369 20.63 0.38 -13.59
CA ARG A 369 19.31 0.15 -14.23
C ARG A 369 18.60 -1.08 -13.65
N LYS A 370 19.33 -2.16 -13.35
CA LYS A 370 18.81 -3.39 -12.75
C LYS A 370 18.33 -3.17 -11.29
N SER A 371 19.11 -2.44 -10.50
CA SER A 371 18.75 -2.06 -9.12
C SER A 371 17.56 -1.10 -9.09
N ASN A 372 17.49 -0.16 -10.05
CA ASN A 372 16.35 0.74 -10.20
C ASN A 372 15.06 0.00 -10.58
N GLU A 373 15.11 -1.02 -11.42
CA GLU A 373 13.94 -1.85 -11.76
C GLU A 373 13.41 -2.61 -10.53
N MET A 374 14.29 -3.11 -9.66
CA MET A 374 13.92 -3.79 -8.42
C MET A 374 13.30 -2.81 -7.40
N LEU A 375 13.89 -1.61 -7.26
CA LEU A 375 13.39 -0.54 -6.38
C LEU A 375 12.07 0.07 -6.85
N HIS A 376 11.81 0.05 -8.17
CA HIS A 376 10.55 0.49 -8.76
C HIS A 376 9.50 -0.60 -8.80
N SER A 377 9.85 -1.86 -8.54
CA SER A 377 8.89 -2.95 -8.57
C SER A 377 7.97 -2.90 -7.34
N LEU A 378 6.68 -2.98 -7.59
CA LEU A 378 5.67 -3.23 -6.58
C LEU A 378 5.92 -4.55 -5.81
N SER A 379 6.77 -5.43 -6.36
CA SER A 379 7.02 -6.79 -5.89
C SER A 379 7.56 -6.87 -4.46
N TYR A 380 8.50 -5.98 -4.07
CA TYR A 380 8.99 -5.98 -2.70
C TYR A 380 7.89 -5.62 -1.70
N ARG A 381 7.10 -4.58 -1.98
CA ARG A 381 5.99 -4.20 -1.10
C ARG A 381 4.93 -5.30 -1.04
N THR A 382 4.63 -5.95 -2.17
CA THR A 382 3.73 -7.10 -2.25
C THR A 382 4.27 -8.24 -1.38
N PHE A 383 5.57 -8.55 -1.47
CA PHE A 383 6.22 -9.58 -0.68
C PHE A 383 6.14 -9.29 0.84
N ILE A 384 6.57 -8.10 1.27
CA ILE A 384 6.51 -7.73 2.68
C ILE A 384 5.06 -7.77 3.22
N ASN A 385 4.12 -7.27 2.44
CA ASN A 385 2.71 -7.35 2.83
C ASN A 385 2.22 -8.80 2.93
N ALA A 386 2.64 -9.68 2.02
CA ALA A 386 2.27 -11.10 2.05
C ALA A 386 2.87 -11.80 3.28
N ILE A 387 4.17 -11.59 3.56
CA ILE A 387 4.85 -12.10 4.77
C ILE A 387 4.12 -11.62 6.03
N GLU A 388 3.93 -10.32 6.18
CA GLU A 388 3.31 -9.76 7.39
C GLU A 388 1.85 -10.21 7.56
N GLN A 389 1.08 -10.31 6.47
CA GLN A 389 -0.31 -10.80 6.55
C GLN A 389 -0.37 -12.28 6.93
N CYS A 390 0.50 -13.09 6.33
CA CYS A 390 0.57 -14.50 6.64
C CYS A 390 1.07 -14.73 8.08
N ALA A 391 2.16 -14.07 8.45
CA ALA A 391 2.77 -14.18 9.77
C ALA A 391 1.81 -13.78 10.89
N TYR A 392 1.13 -12.65 10.74
CA TYR A 392 0.14 -12.19 11.72
C TYR A 392 -1.03 -13.16 11.89
N ARG A 393 -1.43 -13.83 10.81
CA ARG A 393 -2.50 -14.84 10.83
C ARG A 393 -2.13 -16.07 11.69
N HIS A 394 -0.85 -16.40 11.68
CA HIS A 394 -0.27 -17.55 12.38
C HIS A 394 0.48 -17.21 13.66
N LEU A 395 0.33 -15.97 14.16
CA LEU A 395 1.00 -15.46 15.36
C LEU A 395 2.53 -15.62 15.30
N VAL A 396 3.11 -15.44 14.12
CA VAL A 396 4.56 -15.36 13.87
C VAL A 396 4.99 -13.91 13.88
N TYR A 397 6.03 -13.58 14.63
CA TYR A 397 6.51 -12.20 14.72
C TYR A 397 7.46 -11.86 13.56
N VAL A 398 7.21 -10.71 12.92
CA VAL A 398 8.07 -10.19 11.84
C VAL A 398 8.87 -9.01 12.36
N ARG A 399 10.20 -9.17 12.38
CA ARG A 399 11.15 -8.13 12.75
C ARG A 399 11.62 -7.38 11.52
N ARG A 400 11.67 -6.07 11.62
CA ARG A 400 12.29 -5.21 10.61
C ARG A 400 13.66 -4.77 11.11
N VAL A 401 14.71 -5.10 10.37
CA VAL A 401 16.11 -4.78 10.68
C VAL A 401 16.64 -3.66 9.80
N ASP A 402 17.68 -2.98 10.27
CA ASP A 402 18.37 -1.97 9.49
C ASP A 402 19.01 -2.60 8.24
N PRO A 403 18.74 -2.08 7.04
CA PRO A 403 19.30 -2.60 5.78
C PRO A 403 20.75 -2.16 5.52
N ALA A 404 21.32 -1.28 6.35
CA ALA A 404 22.65 -0.73 6.10
C ALA A 404 23.71 -1.84 6.12
N TRP A 405 24.51 -1.92 5.04
CA TRP A 405 25.70 -2.77 4.94
C TRP A 405 25.48 -4.29 5.02
N THR A 406 24.24 -4.82 4.93
CA THR A 406 23.97 -6.27 5.04
C THR A 406 24.78 -7.10 4.04
N SER A 407 24.74 -6.75 2.75
CA SER A 407 25.51 -7.44 1.71
C SER A 407 27.02 -7.21 1.83
N TRP A 408 27.46 -6.05 2.30
CA TRP A 408 28.88 -5.76 2.51
C TRP A 408 29.44 -6.58 3.67
N LEU A 409 28.77 -6.62 4.82
CA LEU A 409 29.14 -7.46 5.96
C LEU A 409 29.14 -8.93 5.57
N ALA A 410 28.15 -9.40 4.83
CA ALA A 410 28.12 -10.75 4.30
C ALA A 410 29.38 -11.07 3.50
N LYS A 411 29.77 -10.17 2.58
CA LYS A 411 30.95 -10.32 1.72
C LYS A 411 32.25 -10.35 2.52
N GLN A 412 32.36 -9.55 3.58
CA GLN A 412 33.60 -9.45 4.37
C GLN A 412 33.75 -10.60 5.39
N LEU A 413 32.66 -10.95 6.09
CA LEU A 413 32.73 -11.85 7.24
C LEU A 413 32.36 -13.31 6.92
N TYR A 414 31.33 -13.53 6.11
CA TYR A 414 30.69 -14.84 6.02
C TYR A 414 30.90 -15.56 4.67
N CYS A 415 30.90 -14.81 3.56
CA CYS A 415 31.08 -15.43 2.25
C CYS A 415 32.43 -16.13 2.10
N PRO A 416 33.57 -15.58 2.55
CA PRO A 416 34.84 -16.25 2.42
C PRO A 416 34.96 -17.45 3.35
N THR A 417 34.53 -17.32 4.61
CA THR A 417 34.72 -18.36 5.64
C THR A 417 33.76 -19.53 5.51
N MET A 418 32.55 -19.29 5.02
CA MET A 418 31.47 -20.28 4.92
C MET A 418 31.13 -20.66 3.48
N MET A 419 31.88 -20.16 2.49
CA MET A 419 31.67 -20.38 1.05
C MET A 419 30.24 -20.03 0.59
N LEU A 420 29.65 -18.97 1.17
CA LEU A 420 28.29 -18.57 0.87
C LEU A 420 28.22 -17.60 -0.32
N ASN A 421 27.14 -17.73 -1.10
CA ASN A 421 26.77 -16.70 -2.05
C ASN A 421 26.42 -15.39 -1.29
N ILE A 422 26.70 -14.23 -1.88
CA ILE A 422 26.48 -12.91 -1.28
C ILE A 422 25.02 -12.69 -0.80
N HIS A 423 24.03 -13.23 -1.51
CA HIS A 423 22.63 -13.10 -1.15
C HIS A 423 22.25 -13.99 0.03
N VAL A 424 22.82 -15.18 0.09
CA VAL A 424 22.68 -16.09 1.24
C VAL A 424 23.38 -15.48 2.46
N GLY A 425 24.59 -14.94 2.27
CA GLY A 425 25.29 -14.23 3.33
C GLY A 425 24.50 -13.01 3.83
N ALA A 426 23.86 -12.24 2.93
CA ALA A 426 23.01 -11.11 3.31
C ALA A 426 21.79 -11.55 4.13
N SER A 427 21.08 -12.62 3.72
CA SER A 427 19.96 -13.15 4.51
C SER A 427 20.43 -13.68 5.88
N TYR A 428 21.65 -14.22 5.98
CA TYR A 428 22.24 -14.62 7.25
C TYR A 428 22.54 -13.41 8.18
N VAL A 429 23.14 -12.34 7.66
CA VAL A 429 23.33 -11.08 8.42
C VAL A 429 21.98 -10.51 8.89
N ILE A 430 20.95 -10.55 8.04
CA ILE A 430 19.60 -10.12 8.39
C ILE A 430 19.03 -10.94 9.56
N ALA A 431 19.23 -12.27 9.54
CA ALA A 431 18.82 -13.16 10.61
C ALA A 431 19.54 -12.80 11.93
N ARG A 432 20.86 -12.69 11.92
CA ARG A 432 21.66 -12.33 13.11
C ARG A 432 21.26 -11.00 13.70
N ARG A 433 21.07 -9.97 12.86
CA ARG A 433 20.54 -8.68 13.33
C ARG A 433 19.18 -8.78 14.00
N GLY A 434 18.31 -9.64 13.48
CA GLY A 434 17.00 -9.91 14.07
C GLY A 434 17.08 -10.51 15.48
N GLN A 435 18.15 -11.25 15.80
CA GLN A 435 18.45 -11.75 17.13
C GLN A 435 19.14 -10.71 18.04
N GLY A 436 19.61 -9.59 17.47
CA GLY A 436 20.30 -8.52 18.19
C GLY A 436 21.83 -8.59 18.10
N PHE A 437 22.40 -9.50 17.30
CA PHE A 437 23.84 -9.53 17.04
C PHE A 437 24.29 -8.29 16.24
N LYS A 438 25.43 -7.73 16.64
CA LYS A 438 26.08 -6.60 15.97
C LYS A 438 27.35 -7.12 15.29
N ASP A 439 27.20 -7.45 14.02
CA ASP A 439 28.34 -7.86 13.22
C ASP A 439 29.16 -6.63 12.80
N ALA A 440 30.44 -6.62 13.06
CA ALA A 440 31.37 -5.57 12.68
C ALA A 440 32.61 -6.18 12.00
N VAL A 441 33.22 -5.44 11.10
CA VAL A 441 34.55 -5.76 10.54
C VAL A 441 35.53 -4.95 11.37
N ASN A 442 36.49 -5.66 12.00
CA ASN A 442 37.61 -5.05 12.75
C ASN A 442 38.57 -4.35 11.80
#